data_8acf2aeaa342c27379e60ec5dd71b1c2
#
_entry.id   8acf2aeaa342c27379e60ec5dd71b1c2
#
_cell.length_a   1.000
_cell.length_b   1.000
_cell.length_c   1.000
_cell.angle_alpha   90.00
_cell.angle_beta   90.00
_cell.angle_gamma   90.00
#
_symmetry.space_group_name_H-M   'P 1'
#
loop_
_entity.id
_entity.type
_entity.pdbx_description
1 polymer ?
#
loop_
_entity_poly.entity_id
_entity_poly.type
_entity_poly.pdbx_seq_one_letter_code
_entity_poly.pdbx_strand_id
1 'polypeptide(L)'
;YWWRKRIMTNIRSNFIDSIGNTPLIKLKAASEITGCNIYGKAEFLNPGGSVKDRAALALIKDAQEKKLISKGGIVVEGTAGNTGIGLGLLGNSLGYKTIIVMNDNQTQEKKDTLRNLGAELKLVPAKPYKDDGNYVKVAARLADELRPSNNNGVVWANQFDNTANAKGHYEGTGKEIWDQTEGKVDGFVCSSGTGGTISGVSNALKEKNKDIKIYLSDPKGSALYSYIKNGELKSEGNSIT
;
A
#
# COMPACT_ATOMS: atom_id res chain seq x y z
N TYR A 1 8.40 -30.16 -24.71
CA TYR A 1 9.44 -29.19 -25.15
C TYR A 1 9.17 -27.73 -24.74
N TRP A 2 7.95 -27.38 -24.34
CA TRP A 2 7.55 -26.01 -23.96
C TRP A 2 7.99 -25.61 -22.53
N TRP A 3 8.20 -26.55 -21.64
CA TRP A 3 8.52 -26.32 -20.23
C TRP A 3 10.02 -26.01 -19.93
N ARG A 4 10.93 -26.40 -20.80
CA ARG A 4 12.38 -26.27 -20.50
C ARG A 4 12.98 -24.87 -20.67
N LYS A 5 12.36 -23.97 -21.45
CA LYS A 5 12.93 -22.61 -21.70
C LYS A 5 12.46 -21.52 -20.75
N ARG A 6 11.43 -21.75 -19.92
CA ARG A 6 10.87 -20.74 -19.00
C ARG A 6 11.34 -20.84 -17.55
N ILE A 7 11.97 -21.93 -17.13
CA ILE A 7 12.27 -22.20 -15.72
C ILE A 7 13.52 -21.45 -15.22
N MET A 8 14.46 -21.09 -16.09
CA MET A 8 15.73 -20.50 -15.63
C MET A 8 15.79 -18.97 -15.62
N THR A 9 14.78 -18.26 -16.14
CA THR A 9 14.78 -16.78 -16.23
C THR A 9 13.97 -16.07 -15.14
N ASN A 10 13.37 -16.80 -14.19
CA ASN A 10 12.47 -16.24 -13.18
C ASN A 10 12.84 -16.59 -11.74
N ILE A 11 14.09 -16.93 -11.48
CA ILE A 11 14.59 -17.11 -10.10
C ILE A 11 14.72 -15.71 -9.49
N ARG A 12 13.99 -15.48 -8.37
CA ARG A 12 14.12 -14.28 -7.56
C ARG A 12 15.19 -14.49 -6.50
N SER A 13 16.00 -13.49 -6.23
CA SER A 13 17.07 -13.57 -5.23
C SER A 13 16.52 -13.57 -3.81
N ASN A 14 15.37 -12.93 -3.63
CA ASN A 14 14.66 -12.85 -2.36
C ASN A 14 13.17 -12.63 -2.58
N PHE A 15 12.42 -12.68 -1.47
CA PHE A 15 10.98 -12.47 -1.45
C PHE A 15 10.55 -11.07 -1.92
N ILE A 16 11.38 -10.05 -1.63
CA ILE A 16 11.10 -8.64 -1.97
C ILE A 16 11.02 -8.44 -3.48
N ASP A 17 11.84 -9.17 -4.23
CA ASP A 17 11.88 -9.11 -5.71
C ASP A 17 10.59 -9.66 -6.36
N SER A 18 9.72 -10.27 -5.57
CA SER A 18 8.41 -10.76 -6.02
C SER A 18 7.30 -9.73 -5.87
N ILE A 19 7.56 -8.58 -5.23
CA ILE A 19 6.60 -7.49 -5.10
C ILE A 19 6.56 -6.71 -6.41
N GLY A 20 5.35 -6.49 -6.92
CA GLY A 20 5.16 -5.80 -8.18
C GLY A 20 5.21 -6.71 -9.41
N ASN A 21 5.32 -6.12 -10.58
CA ASN A 21 5.22 -6.80 -11.88
C ASN A 21 4.00 -7.71 -11.98
N THR A 22 2.91 -7.33 -11.33
CA THR A 22 1.65 -8.06 -11.35
C THR A 22 1.02 -8.00 -12.74
N PRO A 23 0.33 -9.06 -13.20
CA PRO A 23 -0.27 -9.04 -14.52
C PRO A 23 -1.52 -8.13 -14.58
N LEU A 24 -1.82 -7.64 -15.79
CA LEU A 24 -3.14 -7.15 -16.15
C LEU A 24 -3.98 -8.33 -16.65
N ILE A 25 -5.16 -8.51 -16.06
CA ILE A 25 -6.10 -9.58 -16.42
C ILE A 25 -7.33 -8.96 -17.09
N LYS A 26 -7.67 -9.42 -18.28
CA LYS A 26 -8.88 -8.96 -18.96
C LYS A 26 -10.13 -9.42 -18.21
N LEU A 27 -10.97 -8.47 -17.83
CA LEU A 27 -12.24 -8.73 -17.17
C LEU A 27 -13.31 -8.96 -18.24
N LYS A 28 -13.48 -10.23 -18.61
CA LYS A 28 -14.30 -10.63 -19.77
C LYS A 28 -15.73 -10.10 -19.68
N ALA A 29 -16.44 -10.39 -18.59
CA ALA A 29 -17.84 -9.97 -18.41
C ALA A 29 -18.01 -8.45 -18.46
N ALA A 30 -17.15 -7.70 -17.77
CA ALA A 30 -17.20 -6.24 -17.79
C ALA A 30 -16.89 -5.68 -19.18
N SER A 31 -15.95 -6.29 -19.88
CA SER A 31 -15.61 -5.88 -21.26
C SER A 31 -16.74 -6.14 -22.24
N GLU A 32 -17.42 -7.28 -22.13
CA GLU A 32 -18.57 -7.63 -22.99
C GLU A 32 -19.78 -6.70 -22.76
N ILE A 33 -20.09 -6.41 -21.49
CA ILE A 33 -21.21 -5.53 -21.12
C ILE A 33 -20.99 -4.09 -21.62
N THR A 34 -19.76 -3.61 -21.56
CA THR A 34 -19.46 -2.20 -21.85
C THR A 34 -18.99 -1.95 -23.29
N GLY A 35 -18.63 -3.00 -24.04
CA GLY A 35 -17.97 -2.87 -25.34
C GLY A 35 -16.54 -2.33 -25.26
N CYS A 36 -15.95 -2.20 -24.06
CA CYS A 36 -14.61 -1.68 -23.82
C CYS A 36 -13.64 -2.81 -23.45
N ASN A 37 -12.35 -2.58 -23.61
CA ASN A 37 -11.35 -3.47 -23.04
C ASN A 37 -11.07 -3.08 -21.58
N ILE A 38 -11.62 -3.84 -20.64
CA ILE A 38 -11.45 -3.61 -19.21
C ILE A 38 -10.45 -4.62 -18.63
N TYR A 39 -9.43 -4.11 -17.96
CA TYR A 39 -8.39 -4.91 -17.31
C TYR A 39 -8.31 -4.63 -15.80
N GLY A 40 -8.09 -5.68 -15.03
CA GLY A 40 -7.78 -5.60 -13.60
C GLY A 40 -6.27 -5.80 -13.37
N LYS A 41 -5.63 -4.88 -12.67
CA LYS A 41 -4.26 -5.05 -12.18
C LYS A 41 -4.29 -6.00 -10.99
N ALA A 42 -3.72 -7.21 -11.14
CA ALA A 42 -3.88 -8.32 -10.20
C ALA A 42 -2.99 -8.17 -8.95
N GLU A 43 -3.24 -7.14 -8.15
CA GLU A 43 -2.45 -6.82 -6.96
C GLU A 43 -2.54 -7.87 -5.84
N PHE A 44 -3.54 -8.76 -5.88
CA PHE A 44 -3.62 -9.92 -5.00
C PHE A 44 -2.53 -10.97 -5.24
N LEU A 45 -1.78 -10.87 -6.32
CA LEU A 45 -0.62 -11.72 -6.62
C LEU A 45 0.69 -11.21 -6.01
N ASN A 46 0.69 -10.05 -5.35
CA ASN A 46 1.80 -9.69 -4.50
C ASN A 46 1.93 -10.68 -3.34
N PRO A 47 3.13 -10.90 -2.79
CA PRO A 47 3.38 -11.90 -1.75
C PRO A 47 2.52 -11.77 -0.49
N GLY A 48 2.19 -10.56 -0.05
CA GLY A 48 1.26 -10.28 1.06
C GLY A 48 -0.20 -10.22 0.63
N GLY A 49 -0.50 -10.52 -0.64
CA GLY A 49 -1.85 -10.62 -1.17
C GLY A 49 -2.52 -9.29 -1.49
N SER A 50 -1.79 -8.17 -1.56
CA SER A 50 -2.42 -6.89 -1.83
C SER A 50 -1.48 -5.83 -2.42
N VAL A 51 -2.07 -4.73 -2.90
CA VAL A 51 -1.35 -3.53 -3.37
C VAL A 51 -0.50 -2.88 -2.26
N LYS A 52 -0.76 -3.17 -0.99
CA LYS A 52 -0.03 -2.58 0.14
C LYS A 52 1.39 -3.08 0.28
N ASP A 53 1.74 -4.21 -0.30
CA ASP A 53 3.12 -4.67 -0.37
C ASP A 53 4.00 -3.67 -1.12
N ARG A 54 3.47 -3.05 -2.17
CA ARG A 54 4.17 -1.99 -2.91
C ARG A 54 4.36 -0.73 -2.06
N ALA A 55 3.31 -0.32 -1.35
CA ALA A 55 3.40 0.82 -0.44
C ALA A 55 4.44 0.56 0.66
N ALA A 56 4.38 -0.61 1.31
CA ALA A 56 5.35 -1.01 2.33
C ALA A 56 6.79 -1.02 1.78
N LEU A 57 6.99 -1.56 0.58
CA LEU A 57 8.31 -1.56 -0.07
C LEU A 57 8.82 -0.16 -0.34
N ALA A 58 7.97 0.75 -0.84
CA ALA A 58 8.35 2.13 -1.11
C ALA A 58 8.72 2.88 0.17
N LEU A 59 7.93 2.71 1.25
CA LEU A 59 8.19 3.32 2.55
C LEU A 59 9.51 2.84 3.17
N ILE A 60 9.81 1.54 3.08
CA ILE A 60 11.07 0.98 3.57
C ILE A 60 12.26 1.45 2.73
N LYS A 61 12.15 1.44 1.41
CA LYS A 61 13.21 1.94 0.52
C LYS A 61 13.53 3.41 0.80
N ASP A 62 12.52 4.25 0.94
CA ASP A 62 12.70 5.66 1.28
C ASP A 62 13.45 5.84 2.60
N ALA A 63 13.08 5.05 3.62
CA ALA A 63 13.77 5.08 4.91
C ALA A 63 15.23 4.62 4.81
N GLN A 64 15.51 3.62 3.99
CA GLN A 64 16.88 3.15 3.74
C GLN A 64 17.72 4.19 2.97
N GLU A 65 17.17 4.77 1.89
CA GLU A 65 17.82 5.81 1.09
C GLU A 65 18.18 7.04 1.94
N LYS A 66 17.27 7.42 2.85
CA LYS A 66 17.50 8.49 3.83
C LYS A 66 18.38 8.09 5.02
N LYS A 67 18.86 6.84 5.07
CA LYS A 67 19.67 6.29 6.17
C LYS A 67 19.00 6.39 7.54
N LEU A 68 17.67 6.32 7.58
CA LEU A 68 16.89 6.38 8.80
C LEU A 68 16.78 5.02 9.52
N ILE A 69 17.13 3.94 8.84
CA ILE A 69 17.06 2.57 9.36
C ILE A 69 18.17 1.70 8.75
N SER A 70 18.73 0.81 9.55
CA SER A 70 19.68 -0.23 9.16
C SER A 70 19.27 -1.57 9.77
N LYS A 71 19.94 -2.66 9.40
CA LYS A 71 19.63 -4.01 9.91
C LYS A 71 19.59 -4.01 11.45
N GLY A 72 18.52 -4.56 12.04
CA GLY A 72 18.25 -4.51 13.48
C GLY A 72 17.45 -3.28 13.92
N GLY A 73 17.14 -2.37 13.01
CA GLY A 73 16.25 -1.24 13.27
C GLY A 73 14.78 -1.64 13.42
N ILE A 74 13.95 -0.70 13.77
CA ILE A 74 12.53 -0.92 14.08
C ILE A 74 11.64 -0.14 13.11
N VAL A 75 10.66 -0.80 12.54
CA VAL A 75 9.58 -0.19 11.76
C VAL A 75 8.31 -0.21 12.58
N VAL A 76 7.70 0.94 12.77
CA VAL A 76 6.44 1.10 13.50
C VAL A 76 5.36 1.59 12.55
N GLU A 77 4.17 1.00 12.59
CA GLU A 77 3.02 1.48 11.82
C GLU A 77 1.71 1.29 12.57
N GLY A 78 0.83 2.29 12.43
CA GLY A 78 -0.54 2.24 12.90
C GLY A 78 -1.45 1.71 11.81
N THR A 79 -1.79 0.41 11.85
CA THR A 79 -2.65 -0.19 10.83
C THR A 79 -3.32 -1.48 11.33
N ALA A 80 -4.54 -1.70 10.90
CA ALA A 80 -5.26 -2.96 11.12
C ALA A 80 -5.41 -3.78 9.82
N GLY A 81 -4.67 -3.41 8.77
CA GLY A 81 -4.86 -3.94 7.43
C GLY A 81 -3.58 -4.41 6.74
N ASN A 82 -3.70 -4.49 5.43
CA ASN A 82 -2.68 -5.07 4.55
C ASN A 82 -1.31 -4.38 4.59
N THR A 83 -1.24 -3.10 4.98
CA THR A 83 0.06 -2.43 5.14
C THR A 83 0.89 -3.08 6.23
N GLY A 84 0.26 -3.51 7.33
CA GLY A 84 0.93 -4.26 8.39
C GLY A 84 1.48 -5.61 7.88
N ILE A 85 0.74 -6.29 7.01
CA ILE A 85 1.19 -7.53 6.36
C ILE A 85 2.43 -7.27 5.52
N GLY A 86 2.38 -6.27 4.62
CA GLY A 86 3.52 -5.91 3.79
C GLY A 86 4.76 -5.51 4.59
N LEU A 87 4.59 -4.69 5.65
CA LEU A 87 5.68 -4.29 6.53
C LEU A 87 6.25 -5.47 7.35
N GLY A 88 5.40 -6.38 7.82
CA GLY A 88 5.83 -7.59 8.53
C GLY A 88 6.69 -8.50 7.64
N LEU A 89 6.25 -8.74 6.41
CA LEU A 89 6.98 -9.52 5.42
C LEU A 89 8.35 -8.89 5.09
N LEU A 90 8.36 -7.59 4.83
CA LEU A 90 9.59 -6.85 4.51
C LEU A 90 10.53 -6.77 5.71
N GLY A 91 10.00 -6.48 6.91
CA GLY A 91 10.76 -6.41 8.13
C GLY A 91 11.49 -7.73 8.41
N ASN A 92 10.77 -8.84 8.33
CA ASN A 92 11.35 -10.17 8.50
C ASN A 92 12.44 -10.45 7.44
N SER A 93 12.17 -10.16 6.18
CA SER A 93 13.13 -10.40 5.08
C SER A 93 14.40 -9.54 5.18
N LEU A 94 14.29 -8.31 5.68
CA LEU A 94 15.39 -7.34 5.78
C LEU A 94 16.08 -7.32 7.15
N GLY A 95 15.58 -8.11 8.11
CA GLY A 95 16.11 -8.16 9.47
C GLY A 95 15.76 -6.92 10.31
N TYR A 96 14.60 -6.33 10.08
CA TYR A 96 14.01 -5.28 10.91
C TYR A 96 13.02 -5.89 11.90
N LYS A 97 12.90 -5.29 13.07
CA LYS A 97 11.78 -5.52 13.97
C LYS A 97 10.58 -4.72 13.46
N THR A 98 9.43 -5.36 13.32
CA THR A 98 8.18 -4.67 12.92
C THR A 98 7.22 -4.63 14.09
N ILE A 99 6.74 -3.43 14.43
CA ILE A 99 5.74 -3.22 15.49
C ILE A 99 4.48 -2.61 14.84
N ILE A 100 3.38 -3.33 14.95
CA ILE A 100 2.08 -2.88 14.44
C ILE A 100 1.18 -2.50 15.59
N VAL A 101 0.77 -1.22 15.60
CA VAL A 101 -0.24 -0.70 16.52
C VAL A 101 -1.61 -0.84 15.87
N MET A 102 -2.53 -1.53 16.52
CA MET A 102 -3.87 -1.76 16.00
C MET A 102 -4.93 -1.79 17.09
N ASN A 103 -6.19 -1.56 16.70
CA ASN A 103 -7.30 -1.65 17.63
C ASN A 103 -7.46 -3.08 18.15
N ASP A 104 -7.76 -3.22 19.43
CA ASP A 104 -7.95 -4.51 20.13
C ASP A 104 -9.20 -5.29 19.65
N ASN A 105 -10.19 -4.59 19.09
CA ASN A 105 -11.42 -5.17 18.54
C ASN A 105 -11.26 -5.79 17.13
N GLN A 106 -10.04 -5.82 16.57
CA GLN A 106 -9.79 -6.52 15.30
C GLN A 106 -9.90 -8.03 15.46
N THR A 107 -10.25 -8.71 14.36
CA THR A 107 -10.42 -10.17 14.37
C THR A 107 -9.15 -10.89 14.79
N GLN A 108 -9.31 -12.06 15.43
CA GLN A 108 -8.16 -12.88 15.85
C GLN A 108 -7.32 -13.32 14.65
N GLU A 109 -7.97 -13.65 13.52
CA GLU A 109 -7.29 -14.01 12.27
C GLU A 109 -6.28 -12.95 11.79
N LYS A 110 -6.66 -11.66 11.83
CA LYS A 110 -5.75 -10.56 11.48
C LYS A 110 -4.55 -10.47 12.43
N LYS A 111 -4.81 -10.63 13.72
CA LYS A 111 -3.76 -10.59 14.74
C LYS A 111 -2.77 -11.74 14.55
N ASP A 112 -3.29 -12.93 14.30
CA ASP A 112 -2.46 -14.13 14.12
C ASP A 112 -1.68 -14.08 12.79
N THR A 113 -2.28 -13.57 11.72
CA THR A 113 -1.57 -13.32 10.47
C THR A 113 -0.34 -12.44 10.68
N LEU A 114 -0.49 -11.31 11.36
CA LEU A 114 0.62 -10.39 11.63
C LEU A 114 1.70 -11.02 12.53
N ARG A 115 1.30 -11.76 13.57
CA ARG A 115 2.25 -12.46 14.46
C ARG A 115 3.02 -13.55 13.71
N ASN A 116 2.34 -14.31 12.85
CA ASN A 116 2.97 -15.34 12.03
C ASN A 116 4.01 -14.78 11.04
N LEU A 117 3.85 -13.50 10.65
CA LEU A 117 4.81 -12.76 9.85
C LEU A 117 5.94 -12.13 10.68
N GLY A 118 6.00 -12.41 11.99
CA GLY A 118 7.04 -11.91 12.89
C GLY A 118 6.80 -10.49 13.41
N ALA A 119 5.62 -9.89 13.19
CA ALA A 119 5.31 -8.58 13.73
C ALA A 119 4.93 -8.66 15.22
N GLU A 120 5.45 -7.73 16.01
CA GLU A 120 4.97 -7.46 17.37
C GLU A 120 3.70 -6.61 17.31
N LEU A 121 2.67 -6.99 18.05
CA LEU A 121 1.42 -6.26 18.09
C LEU A 121 1.29 -5.45 19.38
N LYS A 122 1.04 -4.15 19.23
CA LYS A 122 0.57 -3.28 20.30
C LYS A 122 -0.92 -3.03 20.12
N LEU A 123 -1.73 -3.65 20.96
CA LEU A 123 -3.19 -3.50 20.91
C LEU A 123 -3.61 -2.28 21.71
N VAL A 124 -4.49 -1.46 21.18
CA VAL A 124 -5.05 -0.28 21.81
C VAL A 124 -6.57 -0.27 21.67
N PRO A 125 -7.31 0.37 22.59
CA PRO A 125 -8.76 0.54 22.44
C PRO A 125 -9.11 1.26 21.12
N ALA A 126 -10.23 0.87 20.51
CA ALA A 126 -10.72 1.54 19.31
C ALA A 126 -11.13 2.99 19.62
N LYS A 127 -10.46 3.94 19.02
CA LYS A 127 -10.66 5.37 19.19
C LYS A 127 -10.77 6.08 17.84
N PRO A 128 -11.63 7.11 17.72
CA PRO A 128 -11.70 7.93 16.51
C PRO A 128 -10.37 8.67 16.26
N TYR A 129 -10.09 9.05 15.02
CA TYR A 129 -8.83 9.70 14.64
C TYR A 129 -8.53 10.99 15.43
N LYS A 130 -9.57 11.73 15.85
CA LYS A 130 -9.40 12.94 16.67
C LYS A 130 -8.86 12.67 18.08
N ASP A 131 -9.04 11.48 18.61
CA ASP A 131 -8.57 11.07 19.93
C ASP A 131 -7.07 10.73 19.90
N ASP A 132 -6.32 11.16 20.90
CA ASP A 132 -4.87 10.88 20.98
C ASP A 132 -4.56 9.40 21.26
N GLY A 133 -5.52 8.64 21.74
CA GLY A 133 -5.43 7.17 21.85
C GLY A 133 -5.68 6.43 20.53
N ASN A 134 -5.93 7.13 19.41
CA ASN A 134 -6.06 6.48 18.11
C ASN A 134 -4.78 5.75 17.72
N TYR A 135 -4.91 4.55 17.20
CA TYR A 135 -3.79 3.65 16.88
C TYR A 135 -2.73 4.26 15.96
N VAL A 136 -3.10 5.16 15.04
CA VAL A 136 -2.15 5.86 14.16
C VAL A 136 -1.29 6.83 14.96
N LYS A 137 -1.91 7.64 15.84
CA LYS A 137 -1.20 8.58 16.69
C LYS A 137 -0.35 7.88 17.76
N VAL A 138 -0.84 6.76 18.30
CA VAL A 138 -0.06 5.92 19.23
C VAL A 138 1.16 5.34 18.54
N ALA A 139 1.05 4.92 17.27
CA ALA A 139 2.18 4.43 16.49
C ALA A 139 3.27 5.51 16.30
N ALA A 140 2.87 6.73 15.98
CA ALA A 140 3.79 7.86 15.85
C ALA A 140 4.57 8.10 17.14
N ARG A 141 3.87 8.24 18.28
CA ARG A 141 4.51 8.44 19.59
C ARG A 141 5.41 7.27 19.99
N LEU A 142 4.97 6.03 19.75
CA LEU A 142 5.78 4.86 20.02
C LEU A 142 7.09 4.86 19.24
N ALA A 143 7.06 5.27 17.97
CA ALA A 143 8.29 5.40 17.19
C ALA A 143 9.24 6.44 17.80
N ASP A 144 8.71 7.60 18.25
CA ASP A 144 9.49 8.65 18.89
C ASP A 144 10.10 8.17 20.23
N GLU A 145 9.33 7.45 21.04
CA GLU A 145 9.78 6.86 22.31
C GLU A 145 10.90 5.84 22.12
N LEU A 146 10.87 5.06 21.04
CA LEU A 146 11.85 4.01 20.77
C LEU A 146 13.15 4.52 20.12
N ARG A 147 13.14 5.71 19.49
CA ARG A 147 14.32 6.24 18.78
C ARG A 147 15.57 6.32 19.63
N PRO A 148 15.54 6.82 20.89
CA PRO A 148 16.74 6.93 21.70
C PRO A 148 17.34 5.57 22.09
N SER A 149 16.56 4.50 22.05
CA SER A 149 16.95 3.16 22.51
C SER A 149 17.46 2.24 21.41
N ASN A 150 17.42 2.65 20.12
CA ASN A 150 17.82 1.81 19.01
C ASN A 150 18.78 2.53 18.05
N ASN A 151 20.06 2.20 18.13
CA ASN A 151 21.11 2.79 17.28
C ASN A 151 20.99 2.42 15.80
N ASN A 152 20.21 1.41 15.45
CA ASN A 152 19.96 1.00 14.08
C ASN A 152 18.80 1.75 13.41
N GLY A 153 18.20 2.69 14.13
CA GLY A 153 17.12 3.55 13.68
C GLY A 153 15.72 3.00 13.96
N VAL A 154 14.79 3.92 14.14
CA VAL A 154 13.37 3.65 14.31
C VAL A 154 12.58 4.53 13.36
N VAL A 155 11.76 3.90 12.52
CA VAL A 155 10.95 4.58 11.50
C VAL A 155 9.47 4.35 11.77
N TRP A 156 8.71 5.43 11.88
CA TRP A 156 7.28 5.39 11.68
C TRP A 156 6.99 5.43 10.17
N ALA A 157 6.41 4.37 9.63
CA ALA A 157 6.21 4.26 8.18
C ALA A 157 5.24 5.32 7.64
N ASN A 158 4.21 5.68 8.45
CA ASN A 158 3.26 6.78 8.17
C ASN A 158 2.66 6.71 6.76
N GLN A 159 1.97 5.62 6.47
CA GLN A 159 1.42 5.34 5.14
C GLN A 159 0.51 6.43 4.57
N PHE A 160 -0.09 7.26 5.42
CA PHE A 160 -1.03 8.30 5.01
C PHE A 160 -0.34 9.58 4.52
N ASP A 161 0.72 10.02 5.20
CA ASP A 161 1.37 11.30 4.90
C ASP A 161 2.72 11.14 4.21
N ASN A 162 3.36 9.97 4.32
CA ASN A 162 4.64 9.74 3.66
C ASN A 162 4.46 9.58 2.14
N THR A 163 4.90 10.60 1.41
CA THR A 163 4.79 10.68 -0.05
C THR A 163 5.55 9.59 -0.80
N ALA A 164 6.44 8.85 -0.13
CA ALA A 164 7.10 7.67 -0.69
C ALA A 164 6.10 6.61 -1.16
N ASN A 165 4.93 6.51 -0.51
CA ASN A 165 3.83 5.66 -0.94
C ASN A 165 3.39 6.01 -2.38
N ALA A 166 3.05 7.27 -2.64
CA ALA A 166 2.66 7.72 -3.98
C ALA A 166 3.82 7.61 -5.00
N LYS A 167 5.05 7.93 -4.58
CA LYS A 167 6.26 7.78 -5.41
C LYS A 167 6.46 6.34 -5.86
N GLY A 168 6.31 5.36 -4.97
CA GLY A 168 6.42 3.94 -5.32
C GLY A 168 5.39 3.49 -6.35
N HIS A 169 4.18 4.02 -6.30
CA HIS A 169 3.15 3.75 -7.31
C HIS A 169 3.40 4.48 -8.64
N TYR A 170 3.98 5.67 -8.60
CA TYR A 170 4.40 6.41 -9.79
C TYR A 170 5.50 5.65 -10.54
N GLU A 171 6.57 5.26 -9.84
CA GLU A 171 7.75 4.60 -10.44
C GLU A 171 7.50 3.12 -10.78
N GLY A 172 6.55 2.48 -10.10
CA GLY A 172 6.22 1.06 -10.26
C GLY A 172 4.89 0.83 -10.97
N THR A 173 3.78 0.89 -10.23
CA THR A 173 2.45 0.49 -10.72
C THR A 173 2.02 1.25 -11.97
N GLY A 174 2.23 2.58 -12.00
CA GLY A 174 1.87 3.41 -13.14
C GLY A 174 2.69 3.06 -14.38
N LYS A 175 4.00 2.87 -14.20
CA LYS A 175 4.89 2.44 -15.29
C LYS A 175 4.52 1.05 -15.80
N GLU A 176 4.26 0.09 -14.92
CA GLU A 176 3.83 -1.26 -15.31
C GLU A 176 2.54 -1.24 -16.13
N ILE A 177 1.54 -0.45 -15.72
CA ILE A 177 0.29 -0.30 -16.47
C ILE A 177 0.56 0.26 -17.86
N TRP A 178 1.36 1.31 -17.97
CA TRP A 178 1.73 1.91 -19.26
C TRP A 178 2.42 0.92 -20.17
N ASP A 179 3.44 0.22 -19.67
CA ASP A 179 4.22 -0.74 -20.45
C ASP A 179 3.37 -1.96 -20.86
N GLN A 180 2.54 -2.50 -19.95
CA GLN A 180 1.69 -3.66 -20.20
C GLN A 180 0.56 -3.38 -21.19
N THR A 181 0.12 -2.14 -21.32
CA THR A 181 -0.89 -1.71 -22.27
C THR A 181 -0.28 -1.16 -23.57
N GLU A 182 1.04 -1.15 -23.68
CA GLU A 182 1.74 -0.49 -24.81
C GLU A 182 1.30 0.97 -24.99
N GLY A 183 1.04 1.66 -23.88
CA GLY A 183 0.56 3.03 -23.87
C GLY A 183 -0.91 3.22 -24.27
N LYS A 184 -1.65 2.14 -24.48
CA LYS A 184 -3.08 2.19 -24.90
C LYS A 184 -3.99 2.20 -23.67
N VAL A 185 -4.00 3.32 -22.94
CA VAL A 185 -4.82 3.55 -21.74
C VAL A 185 -5.71 4.77 -21.96
N ASP A 186 -7.02 4.57 -21.97
CA ASP A 186 -8.00 5.66 -22.06
C ASP A 186 -8.45 6.14 -20.66
N GLY A 187 -8.46 5.23 -19.69
CA GLY A 187 -8.90 5.53 -18.33
C GLY A 187 -8.31 4.62 -17.28
N PHE A 188 -8.15 5.16 -16.08
CA PHE A 188 -7.74 4.44 -14.88
C PHE A 188 -8.76 4.68 -13.76
N VAL A 189 -9.23 3.60 -13.15
CA VAL A 189 -10.14 3.66 -12.01
C VAL A 189 -9.53 2.98 -10.80
N CYS A 190 -9.61 3.62 -9.66
CA CYS A 190 -9.06 3.11 -8.39
C CYS A 190 -9.86 3.67 -7.22
N SER A 191 -9.99 2.88 -6.15
CA SER A 191 -10.46 3.37 -4.86
C SER A 191 -9.34 4.12 -4.13
N SER A 192 -9.71 4.95 -3.16
CA SER A 192 -8.76 5.67 -2.31
C SER A 192 -8.89 5.20 -0.86
N GLY A 193 -7.79 4.71 -0.28
CA GLY A 193 -7.59 4.58 1.16
C GLY A 193 -6.57 5.64 1.60
N THR A 194 -5.27 5.38 1.39
CA THR A 194 -4.21 6.35 1.65
C THR A 194 -4.02 7.38 0.52
N GLY A 195 -4.66 7.17 -0.63
CA GLY A 195 -4.45 7.98 -1.82
C GLY A 195 -3.20 7.65 -2.64
N GLY A 196 -2.27 6.86 -2.10
CA GLY A 196 -0.97 6.59 -2.75
C GLY A 196 -1.09 5.97 -4.13
N THR A 197 -1.94 4.95 -4.30
CA THR A 197 -2.12 4.27 -5.60
C THR A 197 -2.72 5.21 -6.64
N ILE A 198 -3.84 5.85 -6.34
CA ILE A 198 -4.52 6.72 -7.31
C ILE A 198 -3.64 7.92 -7.67
N SER A 199 -2.98 8.54 -6.70
CA SER A 199 -2.07 9.67 -6.94
C SER A 199 -0.86 9.27 -7.77
N GLY A 200 -0.13 8.22 -7.36
CA GLY A 200 1.09 7.79 -8.06
C GLY A 200 0.82 7.35 -9.49
N VAL A 201 -0.19 6.46 -9.68
CA VAL A 201 -0.54 5.97 -11.01
C VAL A 201 -1.07 7.09 -11.91
N SER A 202 -1.93 7.97 -11.36
CA SER A 202 -2.47 9.10 -12.15
C SER A 202 -1.36 10.01 -12.65
N ASN A 203 -0.40 10.36 -11.82
CA ASN A 203 0.73 11.19 -12.21
C ASN A 203 1.57 10.52 -13.29
N ALA A 204 1.89 9.24 -13.14
CA ALA A 204 2.66 8.49 -14.14
C ALA A 204 1.95 8.41 -15.50
N LEU A 205 0.65 8.15 -15.50
CA LEU A 205 -0.13 8.05 -16.74
C LEU A 205 -0.37 9.42 -17.38
N LYS A 206 -0.70 10.45 -16.59
CA LYS A 206 -0.93 11.81 -17.07
C LYS A 206 0.33 12.48 -17.64
N GLU A 207 1.50 12.13 -17.15
CA GLU A 207 2.77 12.57 -17.73
C GLU A 207 2.97 12.06 -19.16
N LYS A 208 2.53 10.82 -19.42
CA LYS A 208 2.59 10.18 -20.74
C LYS A 208 1.51 10.68 -21.69
N ASN A 209 0.29 10.80 -21.20
CA ASN A 209 -0.86 11.26 -21.97
C ASN A 209 -1.85 12.00 -21.06
N LYS A 210 -1.98 13.29 -21.27
CA LYS A 210 -2.88 14.17 -20.48
C LYS A 210 -4.37 13.86 -20.67
N ASP A 211 -4.75 13.19 -21.76
CA ASP A 211 -6.14 12.88 -22.06
C ASP A 211 -6.69 11.67 -21.31
N ILE A 212 -5.83 10.83 -20.72
CA ILE A 212 -6.24 9.69 -19.91
C ILE A 212 -7.18 10.16 -18.79
N LYS A 213 -8.34 9.54 -18.68
CA LYS A 213 -9.31 9.86 -17.64
C LYS A 213 -8.99 9.12 -16.34
N ILE A 214 -9.06 9.84 -15.23
CA ILE A 214 -8.85 9.25 -13.89
C ILE A 214 -10.19 9.27 -13.14
N TYR A 215 -10.56 8.10 -12.63
CA TYR A 215 -11.82 7.92 -11.92
C TYR A 215 -11.56 7.42 -10.50
N LEU A 216 -12.15 8.08 -9.54
CA LEU A 216 -12.19 7.63 -8.16
C LEU A 216 -13.43 6.76 -7.94
N SER A 217 -13.22 5.49 -7.56
CA SER A 217 -14.28 4.63 -7.04
C SER A 217 -14.40 4.87 -5.54
N ASP A 218 -15.48 5.50 -5.12
CA ASP A 218 -15.64 6.01 -3.76
C ASP A 218 -16.99 5.55 -3.17
N PRO A 219 -17.04 5.17 -1.88
CA PRO A 219 -18.29 4.75 -1.26
C PRO A 219 -19.24 5.95 -1.07
N LYS A 220 -20.53 5.66 -1.06
CA LYS A 220 -21.54 6.69 -0.74
C LYS A 220 -21.30 7.30 0.64
N GLY A 221 -21.37 8.61 0.73
CA GLY A 221 -21.16 9.34 1.98
C GLY A 221 -19.70 9.65 2.29
N SER A 222 -18.78 9.37 1.37
CA SER A 222 -17.37 9.71 1.52
C SER A 222 -17.14 11.21 1.57
N ALA A 223 -16.30 11.65 2.52
CA ALA A 223 -15.84 13.03 2.59
C ALA A 223 -14.99 13.43 1.37
N LEU A 224 -14.28 12.48 0.77
CA LEU A 224 -13.45 12.72 -0.40
C LEU A 224 -14.30 13.06 -1.63
N TYR A 225 -15.42 12.36 -1.83
CA TYR A 225 -16.38 12.72 -2.89
C TYR A 225 -16.91 14.14 -2.70
N SER A 226 -17.33 14.47 -1.48
CA SER A 226 -17.83 15.83 -1.14
C SER A 226 -16.76 16.88 -1.41
N TYR A 227 -15.52 16.62 -1.04
CA TYR A 227 -14.40 17.54 -1.27
C TYR A 227 -14.14 17.77 -2.77
N ILE A 228 -14.07 16.70 -3.57
CA ILE A 228 -13.81 16.81 -5.01
C ILE A 228 -14.95 17.55 -5.72
N LYS A 229 -16.19 17.32 -5.30
CA LYS A 229 -17.37 17.90 -5.94
C LYS A 229 -17.67 19.34 -5.48
N ASN A 230 -17.53 19.62 -4.19
CA ASN A 230 -18.04 20.82 -3.56
C ASN A 230 -16.93 21.66 -2.86
N GLY A 231 -15.70 21.16 -2.76
CA GLY A 231 -14.60 21.80 -2.05
C GLY A 231 -14.63 21.63 -0.52
N GLU A 232 -15.56 20.82 0.01
CA GLU A 232 -15.75 20.64 1.46
C GLU A 232 -15.59 19.18 1.86
N LEU A 233 -14.76 18.90 2.89
CA LEU A 233 -14.65 17.58 3.51
C LEU A 233 -15.84 17.32 4.43
N LYS A 234 -16.91 16.74 3.89
CA LYS A 234 -18.12 16.41 4.63
C LYS A 234 -18.49 14.95 4.39
N SER A 235 -18.41 14.14 5.43
CA SER A 235 -18.90 12.75 5.37
C SER A 235 -20.37 12.66 5.74
N GLU A 236 -21.07 11.71 5.13
CA GLU A 236 -22.45 11.34 5.44
C GLU A 236 -22.50 9.89 5.92
N GLY A 237 -23.23 9.62 7.00
CA GLY A 237 -23.32 8.30 7.61
C GLY A 237 -22.02 7.83 8.24
N ASN A 238 -21.68 6.54 8.06
CA ASN A 238 -20.54 5.87 8.68
C ASN A 238 -19.35 5.72 7.72
N SER A 239 -19.24 6.53 6.68
CA SER A 239 -18.10 6.49 5.79
C SER A 239 -16.82 6.85 6.55
N ILE A 240 -15.74 6.09 6.29
CA ILE A 240 -14.41 6.28 6.87
C ILE A 240 -13.43 6.96 5.90
N THR A 241 -13.90 7.30 4.70
CA THR A 241 -13.10 7.98 3.66
C THR A 241 -13.66 9.35 3.32
#